data_d6b7e162329064af7d43cb3bfdec1d52
#
_entry.id   d6b7e162329064af7d43cb3bfdec1d52
#
_cell.length_a   1.000
_cell.length_b   1.000
_cell.length_c   1.000
_cell.angle_alpha   90.00
_cell.angle_beta   90.00
_cell.angle_gamma   90.00
#
_symmetry.space_group_name_H-M   'P 1'
#
loop_
_entity.id
_entity.type
_entity.pdbx_description
1 polymer ?
#
loop_
_entity_poly.entity_id
_entity_poly.type
_entity_poly.pdbx_seq_one_letter_code
_entity_poly.pdbx_strand_id
1 'polypeptide(L)'
;ELNFVGKEFNNMESVTCKGSSLMGVDMLKYGKVVIDYMRNRFYFFPYESRTEDMTGELKNWNVGILPVKGHFEITAVWDSAKDLVALGDQVIRVNGKNLSELKQSQLEVEALLDTVEGDVTEIVILKDGKEKKVEIKRM
;
A
#
# COMPACT_ATOMS: atom_id res chain seq x y z
N GLU A 1 -10.42 -1.23 -12.82
CA GLU A 1 -10.54 -0.09 -13.75
C GLU A 1 -10.83 1.19 -12.98
N LEU A 2 -10.06 2.25 -13.22
CA LEU A 2 -10.29 3.59 -12.71
C LEU A 2 -10.43 4.55 -13.90
N ASN A 3 -11.53 5.29 -13.94
CA ASN A 3 -11.68 6.40 -14.89
C ASN A 3 -11.47 7.73 -14.16
N PHE A 4 -10.44 8.46 -14.56
CA PHE A 4 -10.11 9.76 -13.98
C PHE A 4 -10.06 10.83 -15.05
N VAL A 5 -11.09 11.71 -15.04
CA VAL A 5 -11.22 12.85 -15.97
C VAL A 5 -11.03 12.44 -17.45
N GLY A 6 -11.64 11.30 -17.81
CA GLY A 6 -11.63 10.79 -19.20
C GLY A 6 -10.37 10.01 -19.58
N LYS A 7 -9.46 9.73 -18.63
CA LYS A 7 -8.37 8.78 -18.79
C LYS A 7 -8.70 7.50 -18.03
N GLU A 8 -8.53 6.36 -18.69
CA GLU A 8 -8.78 5.04 -18.14
C GLU A 8 -7.47 4.39 -17.68
N PHE A 9 -7.46 3.88 -16.47
CA PHE A 9 -6.37 3.08 -15.90
C PHE A 9 -6.88 1.67 -15.68
N ASN A 10 -6.36 0.72 -16.45
CA ASN A 10 -6.68 -0.69 -16.33
C ASN A 10 -5.67 -1.39 -15.42
N ASN A 11 -6.10 -2.49 -14.79
CA ASN A 11 -5.27 -3.31 -13.91
C ASN A 11 -4.60 -2.51 -12.78
N MET A 12 -5.19 -1.39 -12.40
CA MET A 12 -4.72 -0.59 -11.28
C MET A 12 -5.12 -1.27 -9.98
N GLU A 13 -4.14 -1.54 -9.14
CA GLU A 13 -4.40 -2.02 -7.78
C GLU A 13 -4.76 -0.86 -6.86
N SER A 14 -5.78 -1.05 -6.05
CA SER A 14 -6.17 -0.11 -5.02
C SER A 14 -5.65 -0.55 -3.66
N VAL A 15 -5.37 0.42 -2.81
CA VAL A 15 -4.97 0.19 -1.44
C VAL A 15 -6.03 0.74 -0.48
N THR A 16 -6.41 -0.07 0.50
CA THR A 16 -7.26 0.38 1.60
C THR A 16 -6.37 0.85 2.75
N CYS A 17 -6.58 2.10 3.18
CA CYS A 17 -5.87 2.70 4.32
C CYS A 17 -6.84 3.50 5.19
N LYS A 18 -6.42 3.82 6.42
CA LYS A 18 -7.19 4.72 7.29
C LYS A 18 -7.05 6.15 6.78
N GLY A 19 -8.17 6.83 6.54
CA GLY A 19 -8.17 8.24 6.14
C GLY A 19 -8.99 8.54 4.90
N SER A 20 -8.68 9.68 4.28
CA SER A 20 -9.32 10.11 3.03
C SER A 20 -8.71 9.43 1.82
N SER A 21 -9.49 9.31 0.76
CA SER A 21 -8.96 8.87 -0.53
C SER A 21 -7.87 9.83 -1.02
N LEU A 22 -6.71 9.28 -1.35
CA LEU A 22 -5.56 10.03 -1.83
C LEU A 22 -5.18 9.56 -3.22
N MET A 23 -4.77 10.51 -4.06
CA MET A 23 -4.17 10.23 -5.34
C MET A 23 -2.73 10.74 -5.30
N GLY A 24 -1.79 9.85 -5.56
CA GLY A 24 -0.36 10.16 -5.49
C GLY A 24 0.12 11.04 -6.65
N VAL A 25 1.29 11.61 -6.48
CA VAL A 25 1.97 12.44 -7.49
C VAL A 25 2.32 11.66 -8.77
N ASP A 26 2.30 10.35 -8.74
CA ASP A 26 2.51 9.50 -9.91
C ASP A 26 1.51 9.76 -11.04
N MET A 27 0.34 10.32 -10.72
CA MET A 27 -0.60 10.79 -11.73
C MET A 27 0.00 11.82 -12.70
N LEU A 28 1.04 12.55 -12.27
CA LEU A 28 1.73 13.51 -13.13
C LEU A 28 2.53 12.86 -14.27
N LYS A 29 2.80 11.57 -14.20
CA LYS A 29 3.38 10.80 -15.31
C LYS A 29 2.41 10.70 -16.50
N TYR A 30 1.12 10.75 -16.24
CA TYR A 30 0.07 10.47 -17.21
C TYR A 30 -0.69 11.70 -17.69
N GLY A 31 -0.41 12.86 -17.11
CA GLY A 31 -1.10 14.08 -17.49
C GLY A 31 -0.60 15.31 -16.74
N LYS A 32 -1.06 16.46 -17.21
CA LYS A 32 -0.82 17.77 -16.58
C LYS A 32 -1.94 18.07 -15.60
N VAL A 33 -1.58 18.44 -14.39
CA VAL A 33 -2.50 18.91 -13.35
C VAL A 33 -2.47 20.44 -13.28
N VAL A 34 -3.65 21.06 -13.24
CA VAL A 34 -3.80 22.49 -12.96
C VAL A 34 -4.78 22.65 -11.80
N ILE A 35 -4.35 23.36 -10.76
CA ILE A 35 -5.18 23.66 -9.59
C ILE A 35 -5.47 25.16 -9.59
N ASP A 36 -6.75 25.49 -9.77
CA ASP A 36 -7.26 26.86 -9.68
C ASP A 36 -7.83 27.10 -8.28
N TYR A 37 -7.01 27.59 -7.39
CA TYR A 37 -7.40 27.90 -6.00
C TYR A 37 -8.47 28.99 -5.91
N MET A 38 -8.48 29.93 -6.88
CA MET A 38 -9.44 31.04 -6.88
C MET A 38 -10.87 30.56 -7.13
N ARG A 39 -11.02 29.51 -7.95
CA ARG A 39 -12.32 28.94 -8.33
C ARG A 39 -12.61 27.58 -7.71
N ASN A 40 -11.71 27.08 -6.85
CA ASN A 40 -11.76 25.73 -6.26
C ASN A 40 -11.93 24.65 -7.35
N ARG A 41 -11.14 24.73 -8.43
CA ARG A 41 -11.21 23.80 -9.54
C ARG A 41 -9.91 23.03 -9.70
N PHE A 42 -10.07 21.77 -10.06
CA PHE A 42 -8.99 20.87 -10.42
C PHE A 42 -9.19 20.45 -11.88
N TYR A 43 -8.12 20.54 -12.66
CA TYR A 43 -8.11 20.11 -14.05
C TYR A 43 -7.01 19.07 -14.25
N PHE A 44 -7.34 18.02 -14.98
CA PHE A 44 -6.37 17.03 -15.43
C PHE A 44 -6.43 16.95 -16.95
N PHE A 45 -5.28 17.11 -17.58
CA PHE A 45 -5.12 17.03 -19.03
C PHE A 45 -4.26 15.80 -19.33
N PRO A 46 -4.85 14.65 -19.73
CA PRO A 46 -4.08 13.45 -20.03
C PRO A 46 -3.13 13.72 -21.20
N TYR A 47 -1.95 13.13 -21.14
CA TYR A 47 -1.02 13.11 -22.27
C TYR A 47 -1.57 12.19 -23.39
N GLU A 48 -0.76 11.74 -24.31
CA GLU A 48 -1.15 11.12 -25.57
C GLU A 48 -2.15 9.95 -25.46
N SER A 49 -1.96 9.04 -24.51
CA SER A 49 -2.86 7.90 -24.33
C SER A 49 -4.06 8.22 -23.43
N ARG A 50 -5.24 7.72 -23.80
CA ARG A 50 -6.43 7.78 -22.94
C ARG A 50 -6.58 6.58 -22.04
N THR A 51 -5.85 5.49 -22.33
CA THR A 51 -5.90 4.24 -21.56
C THR A 51 -4.49 3.84 -21.18
N GLU A 52 -4.27 3.52 -19.92
CA GLU A 52 -3.01 3.00 -19.38
C GLU A 52 -3.22 1.62 -18.76
N ASP A 53 -2.27 0.73 -18.99
CA ASP A 53 -2.22 -0.57 -18.32
C ASP A 53 -1.21 -0.47 -17.17
N MET A 54 -1.71 -0.61 -15.94
CA MET A 54 -0.93 -0.46 -14.71
C MET A 54 -0.34 -1.79 -14.23
N THR A 55 -0.39 -2.84 -15.04
CA THR A 55 0.16 -4.16 -14.68
C THR A 55 1.64 -4.04 -14.33
N GLY A 56 2.00 -4.40 -13.10
CA GLY A 56 3.39 -4.46 -12.63
C GLY A 56 4.05 -3.11 -12.32
N GLU A 57 3.31 -2.01 -12.33
CA GLU A 57 3.84 -0.69 -11.96
C GLU A 57 4.19 -0.56 -10.45
N LEU A 58 3.56 -1.37 -9.60
CA LEU A 58 3.81 -1.39 -8.16
C LEU A 58 4.73 -2.57 -7.79
N LYS A 59 5.86 -2.28 -7.18
CA LYS A 59 6.80 -3.28 -6.63
C LYS A 59 6.83 -3.20 -5.11
N ASN A 60 5.67 -3.25 -4.48
CA ASN A 60 5.54 -3.18 -3.03
C ASN A 60 4.95 -4.48 -2.47
N TRP A 61 5.15 -4.71 -1.19
CA TRP A 61 4.41 -5.74 -0.49
C TRP A 61 2.91 -5.41 -0.49
N ASN A 62 2.06 -6.42 -0.57
CA ASN A 62 0.60 -6.25 -0.62
C ASN A 62 -0.03 -5.85 0.72
N VAL A 63 0.79 -5.53 1.71
CA VAL A 63 0.42 -4.91 2.99
C VAL A 63 1.43 -3.84 3.38
N GLY A 64 0.97 -2.77 4.01
CA GLY A 64 1.80 -1.77 4.67
C GLY A 64 1.80 -1.98 6.17
N ILE A 65 3.00 -2.00 6.78
CA ILE A 65 3.19 -2.20 8.21
C ILE A 65 3.88 -0.97 8.77
N LEU A 66 3.23 -0.29 9.71
CA LEU A 66 3.80 0.90 10.36
C LEU A 66 3.74 0.80 11.89
N PRO A 67 4.65 1.50 12.58
CA PRO A 67 4.56 1.64 14.03
C PRO A 67 3.39 2.55 14.42
N VAL A 68 2.54 2.08 15.30
CA VAL A 68 1.38 2.80 15.83
C VAL A 68 1.29 2.59 17.32
N LYS A 69 1.40 3.66 18.12
CA LYS A 69 1.21 3.65 19.58
C LYS A 69 1.97 2.55 20.33
N GLY A 70 3.20 2.27 19.92
CA GLY A 70 4.06 1.34 20.65
C GLY A 70 4.05 -0.11 20.13
N HIS A 71 3.35 -0.41 19.05
CA HIS A 71 3.36 -1.69 18.36
C HIS A 71 3.29 -1.49 16.84
N PHE A 72 3.43 -2.55 16.08
CA PHE A 72 3.31 -2.50 14.61
C PHE A 72 1.92 -2.96 14.19
N GLU A 73 1.29 -2.23 13.27
CA GLU A 73 -0.03 -2.54 12.73
C GLU A 73 -0.02 -2.59 11.20
N ILE A 74 -0.98 -3.32 10.65
CA ILE A 74 -1.35 -3.23 9.24
C ILE A 74 -2.05 -1.88 9.02
N THR A 75 -1.44 -1.01 8.23
CA THR A 75 -1.96 0.34 7.95
C THR A 75 -2.42 0.54 6.52
N ALA A 76 -2.02 -0.37 5.63
CA ALA A 76 -2.44 -0.40 4.24
C ALA A 76 -2.64 -1.85 3.79
N VAL A 77 -3.68 -2.09 3.01
CA VAL A 77 -4.03 -3.41 2.48
C VAL A 77 -4.39 -3.26 1.02
N TRP A 78 -3.64 -3.93 0.15
CA TRP A 78 -3.95 -4.01 -1.27
C TRP A 78 -4.99 -5.10 -1.54
N ASP A 79 -5.67 -5.02 -2.67
CA ASP A 79 -6.76 -5.93 -3.03
C ASP A 79 -6.39 -7.41 -2.92
N SER A 80 -5.15 -7.76 -3.24
CA SER A 80 -4.64 -9.14 -3.14
C SER A 80 -4.49 -9.67 -1.71
N ALA A 81 -4.56 -8.80 -0.69
CA ALA A 81 -4.43 -9.18 0.73
C ALA A 81 -5.70 -8.93 1.56
N LYS A 82 -6.77 -8.38 0.96
CA LYS A 82 -7.99 -7.94 1.68
C LYS A 82 -8.71 -9.05 2.46
N ASP A 83 -8.60 -10.30 2.02
CA ASP A 83 -9.22 -11.45 2.66
C ASP A 83 -8.29 -12.15 3.69
N LEU A 84 -7.03 -11.72 3.75
CA LEU A 84 -6.00 -12.30 4.61
C LEU A 84 -5.82 -11.53 5.92
N VAL A 85 -5.83 -10.21 5.83
CA VAL A 85 -5.58 -9.28 6.95
C VAL A 85 -6.57 -8.12 6.93
N ALA A 86 -6.66 -7.40 8.05
CA ALA A 86 -7.46 -6.19 8.18
C ALA A 86 -6.61 -5.01 8.66
N LEU A 87 -7.07 -3.80 8.37
CA LEU A 87 -6.47 -2.58 8.92
C LEU A 87 -6.54 -2.60 10.45
N GLY A 88 -5.40 -2.34 11.09
CA GLY A 88 -5.26 -2.35 12.54
C GLY A 88 -4.91 -3.72 13.14
N ASP A 89 -4.82 -4.79 12.33
CA ASP A 89 -4.27 -6.05 12.80
C ASP A 89 -2.82 -5.82 13.29
N GLN A 90 -2.53 -6.23 14.52
CA GLN A 90 -1.19 -6.08 15.09
C GLN A 90 -0.25 -7.10 14.48
N VAL A 91 0.90 -6.64 13.99
CA VAL A 91 1.97 -7.51 13.47
C VAL A 91 3.00 -7.75 14.55
N ILE A 92 3.30 -9.00 14.85
CA ILE A 92 4.26 -9.38 15.91
C ILE A 92 5.55 -9.99 15.36
N ARG A 93 5.50 -10.62 14.19
CA ARG A 93 6.68 -11.17 13.50
C ARG A 93 6.61 -10.94 11.99
N VAL A 94 7.76 -10.72 11.39
CA VAL A 94 7.96 -10.67 9.93
C VAL A 94 9.17 -11.54 9.59
N ASN A 95 9.03 -12.45 8.64
CA ASN A 95 10.09 -13.37 8.22
C ASN A 95 10.82 -14.05 9.41
N GLY A 96 10.06 -14.51 10.39
CA GLY A 96 10.57 -15.17 11.60
C GLY A 96 11.18 -14.24 12.68
N LYS A 97 11.38 -12.94 12.40
CA LYS A 97 11.88 -11.97 13.38
C LYS A 97 10.76 -11.33 14.17
N ASN A 98 10.95 -11.25 15.50
CA ASN A 98 10.03 -10.53 16.37
C ASN A 98 10.18 -9.01 16.20
N LEU A 99 9.08 -8.32 15.96
CA LEU A 99 9.08 -6.86 15.79
C LEU A 99 9.26 -6.11 17.13
N SER A 100 9.04 -6.78 18.27
CA SER A 100 9.32 -6.20 19.60
C SER A 100 10.80 -5.89 19.83
N GLU A 101 11.70 -6.50 19.06
CA GLU A 101 13.14 -6.26 19.12
C GLU A 101 13.59 -5.06 18.28
N LEU A 102 12.70 -4.56 17.41
CA LEU A 102 12.98 -3.42 16.56
C LEU A 102 12.64 -2.10 17.28
N LYS A 103 13.38 -1.06 16.95
CA LYS A 103 12.95 0.29 17.28
C LYS A 103 11.65 0.57 16.54
N GLN A 104 10.78 1.37 17.14
CA GLN A 104 9.49 1.75 16.57
C GLN A 104 9.68 2.71 15.36
N SER A 105 10.26 2.18 14.29
CA SER A 105 10.60 2.91 13.08
C SER A 105 10.09 2.16 11.85
N GLN A 106 9.43 2.86 10.96
CA GLN A 106 9.03 2.35 9.65
C GLN A 106 10.23 1.80 8.87
N LEU A 107 11.35 2.52 8.89
CA LEU A 107 12.56 2.14 8.14
C LEU A 107 13.12 0.78 8.55
N GLU A 108 12.97 0.38 9.81
CA GLU A 108 13.46 -0.93 10.27
C GLU A 108 12.58 -2.09 9.75
N VAL A 109 11.27 -1.88 9.64
CA VAL A 109 10.37 -2.89 9.04
C VAL A 109 10.58 -2.98 7.54
N GLU A 110 10.73 -1.85 6.87
CA GLU A 110 11.05 -1.81 5.43
C GLU A 110 12.39 -2.49 5.15
N ALA A 111 13.43 -2.17 5.93
CA ALA A 111 14.73 -2.84 5.81
C ALA A 111 14.65 -4.35 6.07
N LEU A 112 13.81 -4.79 7.01
CA LEU A 112 13.57 -6.20 7.25
C LEU A 112 12.88 -6.89 6.07
N LEU A 113 11.87 -6.24 5.49
CA LEU A 113 11.16 -6.75 4.31
C LEU A 113 12.07 -6.78 3.07
N ASP A 114 13.00 -5.84 2.95
CA ASP A 114 13.97 -5.79 1.85
C ASP A 114 14.99 -6.93 1.92
N THR A 115 15.23 -7.51 3.11
CA THR A 115 16.10 -8.70 3.25
C THR A 115 15.45 -10.00 2.78
N VAL A 116 14.17 -9.98 2.47
CA VAL A 116 13.45 -11.17 2.00
C VAL A 116 13.85 -11.51 0.57
N GLU A 117 14.41 -12.68 0.38
CA GLU A 117 14.67 -13.23 -0.95
C GLU A 117 13.38 -13.76 -1.56
N GLY A 118 13.00 -13.24 -2.74
CA GLY A 118 11.78 -13.63 -3.45
C GLY A 118 10.58 -12.72 -3.17
N ASP A 119 9.44 -13.14 -3.68
CA ASP A 119 8.22 -12.34 -3.74
C ASP A 119 7.15 -12.71 -2.69
N VAL A 120 7.51 -13.58 -1.76
CA VAL A 120 6.59 -14.10 -0.73
C VAL A 120 7.30 -14.19 0.62
N THR A 121 6.61 -13.76 1.68
CA THR A 121 7.09 -13.97 3.06
C THR A 121 5.93 -14.18 4.02
N GLU A 122 6.23 -14.77 5.18
CA GLU A 122 5.27 -14.97 6.26
C GLU A 122 5.32 -13.81 7.26
N ILE A 123 4.17 -13.30 7.61
CA ILE A 123 3.97 -12.45 8.78
C ILE A 123 3.12 -13.17 9.82
N VAL A 124 3.27 -12.83 11.09
CA VAL A 124 2.39 -13.28 12.16
C VAL A 124 1.64 -12.08 12.72
N ILE A 125 0.34 -12.15 12.64
CA ILE A 125 -0.56 -11.14 13.21
C ILE A 125 -1.20 -11.66 14.48
N LEU A 126 -1.51 -10.73 15.39
CA LEU A 126 -2.29 -11.01 16.58
C LEU A 126 -3.75 -10.61 16.32
N LYS A 127 -4.65 -11.58 16.28
CA LYS A 127 -6.08 -11.38 16.07
C LYS A 127 -6.87 -12.06 17.16
N ASP A 128 -7.70 -11.31 17.87
CA ASP A 128 -8.52 -11.80 19.00
C ASP A 128 -7.68 -12.56 20.07
N GLY A 129 -6.46 -12.07 20.33
CA GLY A 129 -5.53 -12.67 21.29
C GLY A 129 -4.86 -13.97 20.81
N LYS A 130 -5.05 -14.33 19.53
CA LYS A 130 -4.42 -15.52 18.93
C LYS A 130 -3.48 -15.13 17.81
N GLU A 131 -2.35 -15.84 17.74
CA GLU A 131 -1.41 -15.71 16.63
C GLU A 131 -1.97 -16.37 15.37
N LYS A 132 -1.95 -15.63 14.25
CA LYS A 132 -2.29 -16.12 12.91
C LYS A 132 -1.13 -15.87 11.97
N LYS A 133 -0.68 -16.90 11.28
CA LYS A 133 0.30 -16.81 10.20
C LYS A 133 -0.39 -16.41 8.91
N VAL A 134 0.18 -15.46 8.21
CA VAL A 134 -0.33 -14.95 6.94
C VAL A 134 0.83 -14.82 5.97
N GLU A 135 0.62 -15.27 4.76
CA GLU A 135 1.56 -15.10 3.66
C GLU A 135 1.26 -13.79 2.94
N ILE A 136 2.26 -12.92 2.83
CA ILE A 136 2.20 -11.67 2.07
C ILE A 136 3.07 -11.78 0.83
N LYS A 137 2.72 -11.00 -0.21
CA LYS A 137 3.35 -11.07 -1.53
C LYS A 137 3.87 -9.72 -1.97
N ARG A 138 4.99 -9.75 -2.68
CA ARG A 138 5.49 -8.60 -3.44
C ARG A 138 4.76 -8.58 -4.79
N MET A 139 4.24 -7.41 -5.13
CA MET A 139 3.51 -7.20 -6.38
C MET A 139 4.41 -6.68 -7.48
#